data_c5234bbd8d702db5d1d9d12396feafd7
#
_entry.id   c5234bbd8d702db5d1d9d12396feafd7
#
_cell.length_a   1.000
_cell.length_b   1.000
_cell.length_c   1.000
_cell.angle_alpha   90.00
_cell.angle_beta   90.00
_cell.angle_gamma   90.00
#
_symmetry.space_group_name_H-M   'P 1'
#
loop_
_entity.id
_entity.type
_entity.pdbx_description
1 polymer ?
#
loop_
_entity_poly.entity_id
_entity_poly.type
_entity_poly.pdbx_seq_one_letter_code
_entity_poly.pdbx_strand_id
1 'polypeptide(L)'
;KWNPGDIWAVKKGADISKLLDTTTVDTLNADILKAYDNKTIVGISLKQIASLDKKAKSTEYNRDDSILDKHKFTRVRLKSDGKNSTVWSLKGGIIIFDGSTKMDFRAPSAMGAINVEIIGKGARGGRAGYGQITYAAKAHMKLDLPSNATIKSEAQKLLGGKSRSAANKFYTMTKVVEKDMMSKADFMEELKTTTIDRIHANLAAAYLAHGLLKSTSKQRNDFVTHMVNYAASKTNDSSIYIKISA
;
A
#
# COMPACT_ATOMS: atom_id res chain seq x y z
N LYS A 1 1.84 15.33 -8.44
CA LYS A 1 2.96 16.17 -8.96
C LYS A 1 4.19 15.29 -8.98
N TRP A 2 4.60 14.86 -10.16
CA TRP A 2 5.77 13.99 -10.31
C TRP A 2 7.10 14.70 -10.05
N ASN A 3 7.21 15.98 -10.43
CA ASN A 3 8.48 16.73 -10.35
C ASN A 3 8.48 17.72 -9.18
N PRO A 4 9.29 17.49 -8.11
CA PRO A 4 9.43 18.41 -6.99
C PRO A 4 10.51 19.46 -7.20
N GLY A 5 11.35 19.33 -8.24
CA GLY A 5 12.42 20.25 -8.53
C GLY A 5 11.90 21.51 -9.24
N ASP A 6 12.24 22.69 -8.70
CA ASP A 6 11.97 23.97 -9.35
C ASP A 6 13.00 24.21 -10.45
N ILE A 7 14.20 23.67 -10.31
CA ILE A 7 15.36 23.80 -11.22
C ILE A 7 16.00 22.42 -11.39
N TRP A 8 16.50 22.15 -12.60
CA TRP A 8 17.32 20.98 -12.88
C TRP A 8 18.72 21.42 -13.32
N ALA A 9 19.70 21.05 -12.52
CA ALA A 9 21.10 21.23 -12.90
C ALA A 9 21.55 19.99 -13.70
N VAL A 10 22.05 20.23 -14.90
CA VAL A 10 22.53 19.18 -15.80
C VAL A 10 24.00 19.44 -16.11
N LYS A 11 24.83 18.41 -16.00
CA LYS A 11 26.26 18.49 -16.36
C LYS A 11 26.41 18.87 -17.83
N LYS A 12 27.27 19.84 -18.08
CA LYS A 12 27.53 20.30 -19.46
C LYS A 12 27.97 19.13 -20.34
N GLY A 13 27.30 18.99 -21.50
CA GLY A 13 27.56 17.90 -22.45
C GLY A 13 26.87 16.57 -22.15
N ALA A 14 26.06 16.48 -21.10
CA ALA A 14 25.27 15.29 -20.85
C ALA A 14 24.07 15.21 -21.83
N ASP A 15 23.90 14.04 -22.43
CA ASP A 15 22.76 13.73 -23.30
C ASP A 15 21.63 13.12 -22.49
N ILE A 16 20.66 13.96 -22.12
CA ILE A 16 19.53 13.57 -21.28
C ILE A 16 18.71 12.45 -21.92
N SER A 17 18.56 12.46 -23.24
CA SER A 17 17.75 11.47 -23.96
C SER A 17 18.31 10.05 -23.88
N LYS A 18 19.61 9.93 -23.66
CA LYS A 18 20.29 8.64 -23.45
C LYS A 18 20.39 8.24 -22.00
N LEU A 19 20.23 9.18 -21.07
CA LEU A 19 20.38 8.96 -19.65
C LEU A 19 19.08 8.54 -18.97
N LEU A 20 17.93 8.97 -19.53
CA LEU A 20 16.63 8.80 -18.88
C LEU A 20 15.69 7.97 -19.75
N ASP A 21 15.22 6.85 -19.20
CA ASP A 21 14.11 6.09 -19.77
C ASP A 21 12.78 6.69 -19.28
N THR A 22 12.01 7.24 -20.19
CA THR A 22 10.71 7.87 -19.91
C THR A 22 9.52 6.92 -20.12
N THR A 23 9.76 5.63 -20.31
CA THR A 23 8.70 4.64 -20.58
C THR A 23 7.75 4.51 -19.38
N THR A 24 8.28 4.52 -18.16
CA THR A 24 7.50 4.50 -16.92
C THR A 24 8.07 5.48 -15.90
N VAL A 25 7.25 5.89 -14.92
CA VAL A 25 7.73 6.74 -13.80
C VAL A 25 8.81 6.02 -12.99
N ASP A 26 8.72 4.71 -12.85
CA ASP A 26 9.68 3.91 -12.08
C ASP A 26 11.04 3.85 -12.75
N THR A 27 11.09 3.60 -14.07
CA THR A 27 12.34 3.61 -14.83
C THR A 27 12.97 4.99 -14.82
N LEU A 28 12.16 6.02 -15.02
CA LEU A 28 12.60 7.41 -14.98
C LEU A 28 13.19 7.80 -13.61
N ASN A 29 12.52 7.44 -12.50
CA ASN A 29 13.02 7.71 -11.15
C ASN A 29 14.32 6.97 -10.85
N ALA A 30 14.44 5.72 -11.29
CA ALA A 30 15.67 4.94 -11.15
C ALA A 30 16.84 5.58 -11.91
N ASP A 31 16.60 6.04 -13.13
CA ASP A 31 17.63 6.68 -13.93
C ASP A 31 18.00 8.07 -13.41
N ILE A 32 17.04 8.84 -12.89
CA ILE A 32 17.32 10.11 -12.20
C ILE A 32 18.15 9.87 -10.94
N LEU A 33 17.87 8.83 -10.15
CA LEU A 33 18.67 8.48 -8.97
C LEU A 33 20.13 8.15 -9.37
N LYS A 34 20.33 7.32 -10.40
CA LYS A 34 21.67 7.02 -10.94
C LYS A 34 22.38 8.27 -11.43
N ALA A 35 21.67 9.13 -12.17
CA ALA A 35 22.21 10.38 -12.69
C ALA A 35 22.57 11.37 -11.56
N TYR A 36 21.79 11.38 -10.49
CA TYR A 36 22.06 12.14 -9.27
C TYR A 36 23.37 11.66 -8.59
N ASP A 37 23.50 10.35 -8.36
CA ASP A 37 24.68 9.76 -7.74
C ASP A 37 25.97 10.02 -8.56
N ASN A 38 25.83 10.00 -9.88
CA ASN A 38 26.89 10.34 -10.83
C ASN A 38 27.10 11.85 -11.01
N LYS A 39 26.34 12.70 -10.28
CA LYS A 39 26.37 14.16 -10.40
C LYS A 39 26.16 14.67 -11.83
N THR A 40 25.35 13.96 -12.59
CA THR A 40 25.02 14.29 -13.98
C THR A 40 23.75 15.10 -14.10
N ILE A 41 22.72 14.76 -13.28
CA ILE A 41 21.44 15.47 -13.18
C ILE A 41 21.09 15.63 -11.71
N VAL A 42 20.74 16.84 -11.28
CA VAL A 42 20.31 17.14 -9.90
C VAL A 42 19.06 18.02 -9.93
N GLY A 43 17.97 17.52 -9.38
CA GLY A 43 16.79 18.34 -9.12
C GLY A 43 16.98 19.21 -7.88
N ILE A 44 16.61 20.48 -7.97
CA ILE A 44 16.75 21.45 -6.90
C ILE A 44 15.39 22.10 -6.62
N SER A 45 14.92 22.01 -5.39
CA SER A 45 13.74 22.73 -4.92
C SER A 45 14.15 23.89 -4.03
N LEU A 46 13.74 25.08 -4.41
CA LEU A 46 14.03 26.32 -3.68
C LEU A 46 12.88 26.63 -2.73
N LYS A 47 13.21 26.97 -1.49
CA LYS A 47 12.25 27.51 -0.52
C LYS A 47 12.62 28.92 -0.14
N GLN A 48 11.62 29.77 -0.01
CA GLN A 48 11.83 31.15 0.39
C GLN A 48 12.60 31.22 1.70
N ILE A 49 13.67 32.00 1.69
CA ILE A 49 14.48 32.27 2.87
C ILE A 49 13.78 33.41 3.62
N ALA A 50 13.34 33.16 4.82
CA ALA A 50 12.60 34.12 5.64
C ALA A 50 13.47 35.30 6.15
N SER A 51 14.80 35.15 6.14
CA SER A 51 15.77 36.16 6.59
C SER A 51 17.08 35.97 5.85
N LEU A 52 17.68 37.08 5.40
CA LEU A 52 18.98 37.10 4.71
C LEU A 52 20.15 36.68 5.63
N ASP A 53 19.95 36.71 6.96
CA ASP A 53 20.97 36.37 7.94
C ASP A 53 21.11 34.86 8.18
N LYS A 54 20.21 34.06 7.63
CA LYS A 54 20.25 32.58 7.77
C LYS A 54 21.04 31.95 6.65
N LYS A 55 22.00 31.09 7.01
CA LYS A 55 22.75 30.30 6.04
C LYS A 55 21.83 29.28 5.41
N ALA A 56 21.83 29.24 4.08
CA ALA A 56 21.10 28.23 3.32
C ALA A 56 21.62 26.82 3.67
N LYS A 57 20.68 25.92 3.93
CA LYS A 57 20.97 24.48 4.12
C LYS A 57 20.48 23.70 2.93
N SER A 58 21.29 22.78 2.46
CA SER A 58 20.88 21.78 1.47
C SER A 58 20.54 20.48 2.18
N THR A 59 19.40 19.90 1.85
CA THR A 59 18.98 18.60 2.36
C THR A 59 18.49 17.75 1.21
N GLU A 60 18.96 16.52 1.15
CA GLU A 60 18.53 15.54 0.17
C GLU A 60 17.15 15.00 0.57
N TYR A 61 16.25 14.90 -0.40
CA TYR A 61 14.89 14.36 -0.24
C TYR A 61 14.59 13.29 -1.27
N ASN A 62 13.72 12.38 -0.90
CA ASN A 62 13.23 11.29 -1.75
C ASN A 62 14.34 10.35 -2.25
N ARG A 63 15.44 10.23 -1.51
CA ARG A 63 16.38 9.16 -1.78
C ARG A 63 15.72 7.84 -1.41
N ASP A 64 15.50 7.03 -2.42
CA ASP A 64 14.97 5.68 -2.25
C ASP A 64 15.81 4.70 -3.08
N ASP A 65 16.84 4.18 -2.44
CA ASP A 65 17.73 3.18 -3.05
C ASP A 65 16.98 1.88 -3.38
N SER A 66 15.79 1.66 -2.78
CA SER A 66 14.94 0.50 -3.08
C SER A 66 14.37 0.51 -4.50
N ILE A 67 14.38 1.65 -5.19
CA ILE A 67 14.03 1.76 -6.61
C ILE A 67 15.01 0.94 -7.48
N LEU A 68 16.28 0.89 -7.07
CA LEU A 68 17.34 0.19 -7.79
C LEU A 68 17.27 -1.32 -7.54
N ASP A 69 16.85 -1.71 -6.33
CA ASP A 69 16.70 -3.10 -5.92
C ASP A 69 15.21 -3.42 -5.68
N LYS A 70 14.58 -4.09 -6.65
CA LYS A 70 13.20 -4.56 -6.47
C LYS A 70 13.13 -5.52 -5.29
N HIS A 71 12.26 -5.21 -4.33
CA HIS A 71 12.00 -6.13 -3.23
C HIS A 71 11.55 -7.48 -3.76
N LYS A 72 12.12 -8.56 -3.23
CA LYS A 72 11.72 -9.92 -3.54
C LYS A 72 11.45 -10.67 -2.23
N PHE A 73 10.21 -11.03 -2.03
CA PHE A 73 9.81 -11.85 -0.90
C PHE A 73 9.95 -13.33 -1.26
N THR A 74 10.78 -14.05 -0.53
CA THR A 74 11.03 -15.48 -0.73
C THR A 74 10.27 -16.36 0.27
N ARG A 75 9.80 -15.77 1.39
CA ARG A 75 9.07 -16.46 2.44
C ARG A 75 8.04 -15.53 3.07
N VAL A 76 6.83 -15.55 2.53
CA VAL A 76 5.69 -14.80 3.11
C VAL A 76 4.86 -15.73 3.99
N ARG A 77 4.71 -15.35 5.24
CA ARG A 77 3.81 -16.00 6.19
C ARG A 77 2.72 -15.04 6.60
N LEU A 78 1.50 -15.53 6.66
CA LEU A 78 0.40 -14.79 7.22
C LEU A 78 0.46 -14.93 8.75
N LYS A 79 0.63 -13.83 9.46
CA LYS A 79 0.50 -13.81 10.91
C LYS A 79 -0.98 -13.76 11.28
N SER A 80 -1.43 -14.76 12.00
CA SER A 80 -2.79 -14.87 12.51
C SER A 80 -2.80 -14.94 14.04
N ASP A 81 -1.97 -14.12 14.69
CA ASP A 81 -1.78 -14.13 16.13
C ASP A 81 -2.65 -13.08 16.87
N GLY A 82 -3.82 -12.78 16.35
CA GLY A 82 -4.87 -11.94 16.95
C GLY A 82 -4.45 -10.53 17.36
N LYS A 83 -3.23 -10.37 17.85
CA LYS A 83 -2.69 -9.07 18.27
C LYS A 83 -2.22 -8.22 17.10
N ASN A 84 -1.82 -8.84 16.01
CA ASN A 84 -1.12 -8.19 14.91
C ASN A 84 -1.78 -8.35 13.54
N SER A 85 -2.61 -9.36 13.32
CA SER A 85 -3.39 -9.53 12.07
C SER A 85 -4.86 -9.52 12.43
N THR A 86 -5.45 -8.34 12.38
CA THR A 86 -6.84 -8.13 12.74
C THR A 86 -7.64 -7.79 11.52
N VAL A 87 -8.32 -8.77 10.97
CA VAL A 87 -9.21 -8.57 9.83
C VAL A 87 -10.46 -7.82 10.25
N TRP A 88 -10.85 -7.96 11.53
CA TRP A 88 -11.91 -7.19 12.15
C TRP A 88 -11.34 -6.18 13.13
N SER A 89 -11.28 -4.91 12.78
CA SER A 89 -10.78 -3.82 13.63
C SER A 89 -11.60 -2.54 13.52
N LEU A 90 -11.45 -1.64 14.50
CA LEU A 90 -12.12 -0.33 14.53
C LEU A 90 -11.73 0.60 13.36
N LYS A 91 -10.56 0.38 12.75
CA LYS A 91 -10.03 1.25 11.67
C LYS A 91 -10.09 0.62 10.29
N GLY A 92 -10.54 -0.62 10.17
CA GLY A 92 -10.49 -1.41 8.94
C GLY A 92 -9.73 -2.72 9.15
N GLY A 93 -9.63 -3.56 8.13
CA GLY A 93 -8.95 -4.85 8.22
C GLY A 93 -7.44 -4.71 8.03
N ILE A 94 -6.65 -5.37 8.86
CA ILE A 94 -5.19 -5.39 8.76
C ILE A 94 -4.72 -6.81 8.52
N ILE A 95 -3.95 -7.01 7.45
CA ILE A 95 -3.26 -8.26 7.17
C ILE A 95 -1.77 -8.03 7.41
N ILE A 96 -1.18 -8.81 8.33
CA ILE A 96 0.24 -8.76 8.61
C ILE A 96 0.91 -10.01 8.03
N PHE A 97 1.99 -9.75 7.31
CA PHE A 97 2.90 -10.76 6.80
C PHE A 97 4.12 -10.90 7.74
N ASP A 98 5.28 -11.23 7.20
CA ASP A 98 6.49 -11.32 8.01
C ASP A 98 6.99 -9.94 8.45
N GLY A 99 7.40 -9.84 9.69
CA GLY A 99 8.03 -8.64 10.25
C GLY A 99 7.09 -7.44 10.25
N SER A 100 7.50 -6.36 9.59
CA SER A 100 6.75 -5.11 9.50
C SER A 100 5.91 -4.96 8.23
N THR A 101 5.90 -5.98 7.35
CA THR A 101 5.11 -5.94 6.12
C THR A 101 3.63 -6.16 6.42
N LYS A 102 2.81 -5.21 6.04
CA LYS A 102 1.35 -5.25 6.27
C LYS A 102 0.56 -4.58 5.17
N MET A 103 -0.71 -4.96 5.05
CA MET A 103 -1.74 -4.30 4.26
C MET A 103 -2.86 -3.83 5.20
N ASP A 104 -3.13 -2.54 5.18
CA ASP A 104 -4.15 -1.90 6.02
C ASP A 104 -5.28 -1.39 5.10
N PHE A 105 -6.45 -2.02 5.21
CA PHE A 105 -7.62 -1.75 4.39
C PHE A 105 -8.45 -0.67 5.03
N ARG A 106 -8.72 0.39 4.29
CA ARG A 106 -9.53 1.53 4.75
C ARG A 106 -10.57 1.88 3.70
N ALA A 107 -11.82 2.00 4.10
CA ALA A 107 -12.85 2.60 3.28
C ALA A 107 -13.03 4.07 3.72
N PRO A 108 -13.02 5.02 2.79
CA PRO A 108 -13.43 6.38 3.09
C PRO A 108 -14.93 6.43 3.36
N SER A 109 -15.38 7.52 4.00
CA SER A 109 -16.81 7.74 4.29
C SER A 109 -17.70 7.52 3.07
N ALA A 110 -18.94 7.12 3.32
CA ALA A 110 -19.97 6.82 2.31
C ALA A 110 -19.61 5.68 1.34
N MET A 111 -18.89 4.66 1.82
CA MET A 111 -18.50 3.50 1.04
C MET A 111 -17.80 3.84 -0.28
N GLY A 112 -16.91 4.81 -0.25
CA GLY A 112 -16.04 5.11 -1.38
C GLY A 112 -15.14 3.94 -1.78
N ALA A 113 -14.23 4.16 -2.71
CA ALA A 113 -13.26 3.14 -3.12
C ALA A 113 -12.35 2.74 -1.95
N ILE A 114 -12.22 1.43 -1.70
CA ILE A 114 -11.31 0.93 -0.67
C ILE A 114 -9.87 1.26 -1.07
N ASN A 115 -9.15 1.89 -0.15
CA ASN A 115 -7.72 2.12 -0.25
C ASN A 115 -6.97 1.16 0.67
N VAL A 116 -5.86 0.63 0.19
CA VAL A 116 -5.00 -0.27 0.95
C VAL A 116 -3.65 0.40 1.12
N GLU A 117 -3.28 0.68 2.35
CA GLU A 117 -1.94 1.14 2.68
C GLU A 117 -1.04 -0.09 2.83
N ILE A 118 0.03 -0.14 2.04
CA ILE A 118 0.95 -1.26 1.98
C ILE A 118 2.29 -0.80 2.54
N ILE A 119 2.76 -1.47 3.57
CA ILE A 119 4.02 -1.16 4.24
C ILE A 119 4.90 -2.40 4.14
N GLY A 120 6.08 -2.25 3.56
CA GLY A 120 7.11 -3.29 3.49
C GLY A 120 8.27 -2.98 4.44
N LYS A 121 8.97 -4.01 4.91
CA LYS A 121 10.17 -3.85 5.73
C LYS A 121 11.26 -3.17 4.89
N GLY A 122 11.70 -1.99 5.36
CA GLY A 122 12.73 -1.20 4.66
C GLY A 122 12.23 -0.43 3.44
N ALA A 123 10.95 -0.60 3.05
CA ALA A 123 10.34 0.17 1.99
C ALA A 123 9.44 1.28 2.56
N ARG A 124 9.36 2.41 1.86
CA ARG A 124 8.31 3.40 2.15
C ARG A 124 6.94 2.75 1.90
N GLY A 125 6.02 2.97 2.83
CA GLY A 125 4.63 2.59 2.63
C GLY A 125 4.00 3.36 1.47
N GLY A 126 3.10 2.73 0.75
CA GLY A 126 2.35 3.34 -0.32
C GLY A 126 0.90 2.89 -0.33
N ARG A 127 0.13 3.42 -1.24
CA ARG A 127 -1.30 3.12 -1.35
C ARG A 127 -1.61 2.44 -2.67
N ALA A 128 -2.48 1.43 -2.61
CA ALA A 128 -3.09 0.81 -3.76
C ALA A 128 -4.62 0.89 -3.64
N GLY A 129 -5.31 1.12 -4.73
CA GLY A 129 -6.77 0.94 -4.77
C GLY A 129 -7.12 -0.55 -4.75
N TYR A 130 -8.30 -0.90 -4.28
CA TYR A 130 -8.75 -2.30 -4.22
C TYR A 130 -8.75 -2.99 -5.60
N GLY A 131 -8.97 -2.24 -6.68
CA GLY A 131 -8.86 -2.76 -8.06
C GLY A 131 -7.46 -3.29 -8.39
N GLN A 132 -6.40 -2.67 -7.86
CA GLN A 132 -5.03 -3.15 -8.02
C GLN A 132 -4.80 -4.44 -7.23
N ILE A 133 -5.39 -4.53 -6.03
CA ILE A 133 -5.34 -5.76 -5.21
C ILE A 133 -6.02 -6.93 -5.95
N THR A 134 -7.22 -6.71 -6.51
CA THR A 134 -7.96 -7.75 -7.24
C THR A 134 -7.21 -8.19 -8.50
N TYR A 135 -6.64 -7.25 -9.24
CA TYR A 135 -5.81 -7.54 -10.41
C TYR A 135 -4.59 -8.41 -10.03
N ALA A 136 -3.82 -7.99 -9.02
CA ALA A 136 -2.64 -8.73 -8.56
C ALA A 136 -3.00 -10.12 -8.00
N ALA A 137 -4.10 -10.23 -7.26
CA ALA A 137 -4.60 -11.50 -6.74
C ALA A 137 -4.91 -12.49 -7.88
N LYS A 138 -5.58 -12.02 -8.93
CA LYS A 138 -5.85 -12.83 -10.12
C LYS A 138 -4.59 -13.22 -10.87
N ALA A 139 -3.67 -12.27 -11.08
CA ALA A 139 -2.43 -12.50 -11.84
C ALA A 139 -1.50 -13.50 -11.14
N HIS A 140 -1.26 -13.33 -9.84
CA HIS A 140 -0.24 -14.07 -9.09
C HIS A 140 -0.79 -15.27 -8.32
N MET A 141 -2.03 -15.20 -7.83
CA MET A 141 -2.62 -16.27 -7.00
C MET A 141 -3.72 -17.06 -7.70
N LYS A 142 -4.12 -16.66 -8.91
CA LYS A 142 -5.30 -17.22 -9.61
C LYS A 142 -6.59 -17.10 -8.77
N LEU A 143 -6.68 -16.04 -7.99
CA LEU A 143 -7.75 -15.79 -7.06
C LEU A 143 -8.65 -14.67 -7.58
N ASP A 144 -9.90 -15.00 -7.86
CA ASP A 144 -10.93 -14.02 -8.18
C ASP A 144 -11.54 -13.48 -6.89
N LEU A 145 -11.11 -12.28 -6.49
CA LEU A 145 -11.69 -11.55 -5.36
C LEU A 145 -12.99 -10.86 -5.79
N PRO A 146 -14.00 -10.73 -4.89
CA PRO A 146 -15.20 -9.97 -5.17
C PRO A 146 -14.86 -8.53 -5.58
N SER A 147 -15.65 -7.96 -6.49
CA SER A 147 -15.52 -6.56 -6.88
C SER A 147 -15.85 -5.62 -5.71
N ASN A 148 -15.39 -4.37 -5.77
CA ASN A 148 -15.75 -3.37 -4.78
C ASN A 148 -17.29 -3.19 -4.65
N ALA A 149 -18.01 -3.26 -5.76
CA ALA A 149 -19.47 -3.19 -5.76
C ALA A 149 -20.11 -4.38 -5.04
N THR A 150 -19.59 -5.59 -5.24
CA THR A 150 -20.04 -6.80 -4.54
C THR A 150 -19.81 -6.68 -3.04
N ILE A 151 -18.60 -6.26 -2.61
CA ILE A 151 -18.30 -6.09 -1.19
C ILE A 151 -19.18 -5.01 -0.57
N LYS A 152 -19.44 -3.92 -1.29
CA LYS A 152 -20.36 -2.87 -0.85
C LYS A 152 -21.77 -3.41 -0.60
N SER A 153 -22.30 -4.21 -1.52
CA SER A 153 -23.61 -4.86 -1.35
C SER A 153 -23.63 -5.83 -0.16
N GLU A 154 -22.56 -6.60 0.05
CA GLU A 154 -22.45 -7.50 1.20
C GLU A 154 -22.34 -6.71 2.51
N ALA A 155 -21.59 -5.61 2.54
CA ALA A 155 -21.52 -4.74 3.72
C ALA A 155 -22.87 -4.18 4.12
N GLN A 156 -23.71 -3.81 3.14
CA GLN A 156 -25.07 -3.34 3.40
C GLN A 156 -25.96 -4.41 4.04
N LYS A 157 -25.77 -5.68 3.68
CA LYS A 157 -26.50 -6.80 4.30
C LYS A 157 -26.06 -7.09 5.73
N LEU A 158 -24.79 -6.77 6.06
CA LEU A 158 -24.23 -6.95 7.40
C LEU A 158 -24.59 -5.81 8.34
N LEU A 159 -24.79 -4.62 7.81
CA LEU A 159 -25.04 -3.41 8.60
C LEU A 159 -26.23 -3.59 9.53
N GLY A 160 -26.04 -3.32 10.83
CA GLY A 160 -27.07 -3.46 11.84
C GLY A 160 -27.52 -4.91 12.07
N GLY A 161 -26.73 -5.91 11.67
CA GLY A 161 -27.08 -7.33 11.83
C GLY A 161 -28.25 -7.79 10.96
N LYS A 162 -28.59 -7.06 9.91
CA LYS A 162 -29.80 -7.30 9.07
C LYS A 162 -29.86 -8.71 8.47
N SER A 163 -28.72 -9.30 8.11
CA SER A 163 -28.67 -10.65 7.58
C SER A 163 -27.84 -11.59 8.43
N ARG A 164 -28.51 -12.40 9.23
CA ARG A 164 -27.84 -13.41 10.10
C ARG A 164 -27.02 -14.41 9.28
N SER A 165 -27.47 -14.80 8.09
CA SER A 165 -26.73 -15.69 7.20
C SER A 165 -25.44 -15.06 6.70
N ALA A 166 -25.48 -13.82 6.22
CA ALA A 166 -24.31 -13.09 5.77
C ALA A 166 -23.32 -12.86 6.94
N ALA A 167 -23.81 -12.51 8.12
CA ALA A 167 -23.00 -12.31 9.31
C ALA A 167 -22.31 -13.63 9.75
N ASN A 168 -23.01 -14.76 9.71
CA ASN A 168 -22.41 -16.06 9.99
C ASN A 168 -21.31 -16.41 8.99
N LYS A 169 -21.56 -16.23 7.70
CA LYS A 169 -20.56 -16.47 6.64
C LYS A 169 -19.30 -15.62 6.88
N PHE A 170 -19.49 -14.33 7.12
CA PHE A 170 -18.37 -13.41 7.36
C PHE A 170 -17.61 -13.77 8.63
N TYR A 171 -18.30 -14.02 9.75
CA TYR A 171 -17.68 -14.47 11.00
C TYR A 171 -16.83 -15.71 10.79
N THR A 172 -17.36 -16.73 10.12
CA THR A 172 -16.64 -17.98 9.85
C THR A 172 -15.39 -17.74 9.00
N MET A 173 -15.49 -16.92 7.96
CA MET A 173 -14.36 -16.56 7.12
C MET A 173 -13.28 -15.82 7.91
N THR A 174 -13.67 -14.85 8.72
CA THR A 174 -12.75 -14.07 9.55
C THR A 174 -12.10 -14.92 10.63
N LYS A 175 -12.84 -15.80 11.30
CA LYS A 175 -12.32 -16.70 12.35
C LYS A 175 -11.24 -17.66 11.85
N VAL A 176 -11.28 -18.05 10.58
CA VAL A 176 -10.23 -18.88 9.96
C VAL A 176 -8.91 -18.11 9.87
N VAL A 177 -8.98 -16.80 9.63
CA VAL A 177 -7.79 -15.95 9.49
C VAL A 177 -7.32 -15.40 10.82
N GLU A 178 -8.26 -15.00 11.67
CA GLU A 178 -8.03 -14.37 12.98
C GLU A 178 -8.48 -15.31 14.08
N LYS A 179 -7.53 -16.09 14.61
CA LYS A 179 -7.83 -17.14 15.61
C LYS A 179 -8.40 -16.58 16.91
N ASP A 180 -7.90 -15.42 17.33
CA ASP A 180 -8.30 -14.75 18.57
C ASP A 180 -9.47 -13.77 18.37
N MET A 181 -10.19 -13.90 17.25
CA MET A 181 -11.40 -13.13 17.03
C MET A 181 -12.41 -13.34 18.18
N MET A 182 -13.09 -12.28 18.56
CA MET A 182 -14.15 -12.28 19.58
C MET A 182 -15.17 -13.40 19.38
N SER A 183 -15.97 -13.65 20.41
CA SER A 183 -17.06 -14.62 20.29
C SER A 183 -18.06 -14.24 19.19
N LYS A 184 -18.77 -15.22 18.68
CA LYS A 184 -19.81 -14.97 17.67
C LYS A 184 -20.94 -14.09 18.21
N ALA A 185 -21.26 -14.20 19.50
CA ALA A 185 -22.28 -13.39 20.13
C ALA A 185 -21.85 -11.91 20.15
N ASP A 186 -20.62 -11.65 20.64
CA ASP A 186 -20.06 -10.29 20.69
C ASP A 186 -19.93 -9.68 19.31
N PHE A 187 -19.52 -10.47 18.31
CA PHE A 187 -19.46 -10.02 16.92
C PHE A 187 -20.84 -9.59 16.40
N MET A 188 -21.89 -10.36 16.69
CA MET A 188 -23.26 -10.01 16.29
C MET A 188 -23.76 -8.71 16.96
N GLU A 189 -23.40 -8.49 18.22
CA GLU A 189 -23.71 -7.24 18.91
C GLU A 189 -22.93 -6.06 18.31
N GLU A 190 -21.63 -6.26 18.04
CA GLU A 190 -20.81 -5.20 17.44
C GLU A 190 -21.29 -4.79 16.05
N LEU A 191 -21.83 -5.71 15.25
CA LEU A 191 -22.43 -5.37 13.95
C LEU A 191 -23.61 -4.39 14.04
N LYS A 192 -24.30 -4.32 15.17
CA LYS A 192 -25.41 -3.39 15.37
C LYS A 192 -24.98 -1.92 15.46
N THR A 193 -23.76 -1.69 15.96
CA THR A 193 -23.21 -0.35 16.19
C THR A 193 -22.07 0.03 15.24
N THR A 194 -21.58 -0.93 14.46
CA THR A 194 -20.44 -0.74 13.54
C THR A 194 -20.85 0.07 12.31
N THR A 195 -19.97 0.95 11.86
CA THR A 195 -20.18 1.74 10.64
C THR A 195 -20.04 0.88 9.38
N ILE A 196 -20.76 1.27 8.33
CA ILE A 196 -20.72 0.55 7.06
C ILE A 196 -19.33 0.59 6.41
N ASP A 197 -18.59 1.67 6.56
CA ASP A 197 -17.25 1.82 6.01
C ASP A 197 -16.27 0.83 6.65
N ARG A 198 -16.40 0.63 7.97
CA ARG A 198 -15.62 -0.39 8.68
C ARG A 198 -15.94 -1.79 8.18
N ILE A 199 -17.24 -2.14 8.07
CA ILE A 199 -17.66 -3.45 7.55
C ILE A 199 -17.10 -3.66 6.14
N HIS A 200 -17.18 -2.65 5.29
CA HIS A 200 -16.72 -2.67 3.91
C HIS A 200 -15.22 -2.97 3.81
N ALA A 201 -14.39 -2.24 4.57
CA ALA A 201 -12.94 -2.46 4.61
C ALA A 201 -12.56 -3.84 5.17
N ASN A 202 -13.23 -4.26 6.25
CA ASN A 202 -12.98 -5.54 6.89
C ASN A 202 -13.36 -6.73 5.99
N LEU A 203 -14.46 -6.63 5.24
CA LEU A 203 -14.84 -7.64 4.25
C LEU A 203 -13.77 -7.82 3.18
N ALA A 204 -13.26 -6.71 2.62
CA ALA A 204 -12.21 -6.76 1.61
C ALA A 204 -10.93 -7.45 2.14
N ALA A 205 -10.52 -7.09 3.36
CA ALA A 205 -9.38 -7.72 4.03
C ALA A 205 -9.63 -9.21 4.28
N ALA A 206 -10.82 -9.60 4.75
CA ALA A 206 -11.16 -10.99 5.02
C ALA A 206 -11.13 -11.84 3.74
N TYR A 207 -11.67 -11.35 2.64
CA TYR A 207 -11.63 -12.06 1.36
C TYR A 207 -10.19 -12.29 0.87
N LEU A 208 -9.34 -11.25 0.93
CA LEU A 208 -7.94 -11.40 0.55
C LEU A 208 -7.20 -12.36 1.48
N ALA A 209 -7.35 -12.19 2.80
CA ALA A 209 -6.66 -13.02 3.79
C ALA A 209 -7.05 -14.50 3.66
N HIS A 210 -8.34 -14.79 3.48
CA HIS A 210 -8.83 -16.15 3.24
C HIS A 210 -8.26 -16.76 1.94
N GLY A 211 -8.15 -15.94 0.88
CA GLY A 211 -7.52 -16.36 -0.37
C GLY A 211 -6.03 -16.64 -0.21
N LEU A 212 -5.31 -15.79 0.52
CA LEU A 212 -3.89 -15.98 0.83
C LEU A 212 -3.62 -17.29 1.58
N LEU A 213 -4.49 -17.67 2.51
CA LEU A 213 -4.35 -18.95 3.22
C LEU A 213 -4.47 -20.16 2.29
N LYS A 214 -5.30 -20.07 1.24
CA LYS A 214 -5.50 -21.14 0.26
C LYS A 214 -4.43 -21.18 -0.84
N SER A 215 -3.65 -20.11 -0.99
CA SER A 215 -2.63 -20.00 -2.02
C SER A 215 -1.35 -20.74 -1.63
N THR A 216 -0.58 -21.18 -2.62
CA THR A 216 0.75 -21.75 -2.39
C THR A 216 1.74 -20.69 -1.89
N SER A 217 2.84 -21.13 -1.28
CA SER A 217 3.89 -20.20 -0.82
C SER A 217 4.44 -19.35 -1.96
N LYS A 218 4.65 -19.95 -3.14
CA LYS A 218 5.12 -19.21 -4.32
C LYS A 218 4.12 -18.12 -4.72
N GLN A 219 2.85 -18.44 -4.82
CA GLN A 219 1.79 -17.48 -5.17
C GLN A 219 1.72 -16.31 -4.18
N ARG A 220 1.79 -16.59 -2.86
CA ARG A 220 1.83 -15.55 -1.83
C ARG A 220 3.05 -14.64 -1.97
N ASN A 221 4.23 -15.24 -2.17
CA ASN A 221 5.48 -14.50 -2.33
C ASN A 221 5.41 -13.56 -3.54
N ASP A 222 4.94 -14.07 -4.68
CA ASP A 222 4.82 -13.31 -5.93
C ASP A 222 3.81 -12.16 -5.76
N PHE A 223 2.67 -12.43 -5.14
CA PHE A 223 1.63 -11.41 -4.86
C PHE A 223 2.17 -10.30 -3.94
N VAL A 224 2.76 -10.65 -2.79
CA VAL A 224 3.27 -9.65 -1.83
C VAL A 224 4.42 -8.86 -2.44
N THR A 225 5.34 -9.54 -3.16
CA THR A 225 6.42 -8.88 -3.89
C THR A 225 5.88 -7.84 -4.87
N HIS A 226 4.88 -8.24 -5.69
CA HIS A 226 4.26 -7.32 -6.64
C HIS A 226 3.62 -6.12 -5.92
N MET A 227 2.84 -6.37 -4.87
CA MET A 227 2.10 -5.31 -4.19
C MET A 227 3.01 -4.33 -3.42
N VAL A 228 4.08 -4.82 -2.80
CA VAL A 228 5.05 -3.94 -2.11
C VAL A 228 5.80 -3.08 -3.12
N ASN A 229 6.27 -3.66 -4.24
CA ASN A 229 6.94 -2.90 -5.29
C ASN A 229 6.00 -1.90 -5.96
N TYR A 230 4.73 -2.28 -6.21
CA TYR A 230 3.71 -1.36 -6.72
C TYR A 230 3.48 -0.18 -5.77
N ALA A 231 3.33 -0.45 -4.47
CA ALA A 231 3.11 0.59 -3.48
C ALA A 231 4.32 1.52 -3.34
N ALA A 232 5.53 0.97 -3.34
CA ALA A 232 6.77 1.74 -3.32
C ALA A 232 6.87 2.65 -4.55
N SER A 233 6.54 2.14 -5.75
CA SER A 233 6.54 2.95 -6.97
C SER A 233 5.54 4.12 -6.93
N LYS A 234 4.43 3.97 -6.20
CA LYS A 234 3.42 5.02 -6.05
C LYS A 234 3.76 6.09 -5.01
N THR A 235 4.59 5.76 -4.02
CA THR A 235 5.10 6.77 -3.07
C THR A 235 6.22 7.60 -3.67
N ASN A 236 6.87 7.08 -4.69
CA ASN A 236 7.92 7.76 -5.43
C ASN A 236 7.38 8.57 -6.61
N ASP A 237 6.24 9.23 -6.43
CA ASP A 237 5.69 10.19 -7.41
C ASP A 237 6.65 11.35 -7.70
N SER A 238 7.76 11.43 -6.97
CA SER A 238 8.80 12.43 -7.20
C SER A 238 10.20 11.82 -7.09
N SER A 239 11.03 12.13 -8.08
CA SER A 239 12.45 11.80 -8.12
C SER A 239 13.23 12.40 -6.94
N ILE A 240 14.44 11.89 -6.71
CA ILE A 240 15.40 12.49 -5.78
C ILE A 240 15.67 13.95 -6.12
N TYR A 241 15.78 14.79 -5.12
CA TYR A 241 16.13 16.21 -5.28
C TYR A 241 16.80 16.79 -4.04
N ILE A 242 17.48 17.90 -4.21
CA ILE A 242 18.01 18.71 -3.12
C ILE A 242 17.03 19.84 -2.79
N LYS A 243 16.61 19.93 -1.54
CA LYS A 243 15.88 21.09 -1.03
C LYS A 243 16.86 22.09 -0.44
N ILE A 244 16.81 23.31 -0.91
CA ILE A 244 17.55 24.44 -0.34
C ILE A 244 16.56 25.26 0.50
N SER A 245 16.83 25.37 1.78
CA SER A 245 16.05 26.15 2.75
C SER A 245 16.97 26.82 3.74
N ALA A 246 16.49 27.86 4.40
CA ALA A 246 17.18 28.50 5.52
C ALA A 246 16.56 28.06 6.86
#